data_11af910bd10df2842e7bc7839d93381b
#
_entry.id   11af910bd10df2842e7bc7839d93381b
#
_cell.length_a   1.000
_cell.length_b   1.000
_cell.length_c   1.000
_cell.angle_alpha   90.00
_cell.angle_beta   90.00
_cell.angle_gamma   90.00
#
_symmetry.space_group_name_H-M   'P 1'
#
loop_
_entity.id
_entity.type
_entity.pdbx_description
1 polymer ?
#
loop_
_entity_poly.entity_id
_entity_poly.type
_entity_poly.pdbx_seq_one_letter_code
_entity_poly.pdbx_strand_id
1 'polypeptide(L)' 'MEMNTRIQVEHTITEEVINYDLIKEQIKIASGEKISGKDYFPEMHAIQCRINAEDPHKNFIPSPGKITNYHSPGGHG' A
#
# COMPACT_ATOMS: atom_id res chain seq x y z
N MET A 1 -11.72 -0.42 19.60
CA MET A 1 -11.82 -0.48 18.12
C MET A 1 -11.99 0.94 17.60
N GLU A 2 -11.21 1.36 16.62
CA GLU A 2 -11.29 2.68 16.01
C GLU A 2 -11.37 2.56 14.48
N MET A 3 -11.88 3.59 13.83
CA MET A 3 -11.89 3.69 12.38
C MET A 3 -10.87 4.74 11.93
N ASN A 4 -9.93 4.35 11.10
CA ASN A 4 -8.95 5.26 10.51
C ASN A 4 -9.49 5.85 9.21
N THR A 5 -10.05 7.07 9.28
CA THR A 5 -10.64 7.76 8.13
C THR A 5 -9.59 8.43 7.23
N ARG A 6 -8.62 7.67 6.78
CA ARG A 6 -7.50 8.10 5.94
C ARG A 6 -6.95 6.95 5.14
N ILE A 7 -6.13 7.25 4.15
CA ILE A 7 -5.35 6.22 3.46
C ILE A 7 -4.39 5.54 4.44
N GLN A 8 -4.21 4.25 4.30
CA GLN A 8 -3.31 3.44 5.13
C GLN A 8 -2.27 2.75 4.26
N VAL A 9 -1.19 2.27 4.87
CA VAL A 9 -0.08 1.63 4.14
C VAL A 9 -0.56 0.42 3.35
N GLU A 10 -1.50 -0.33 3.88
CA GLU A 10 -2.07 -1.54 3.30
C GLU A 10 -3.04 -1.30 2.12
N HIS A 11 -3.26 -0.04 1.71
CA HIS A 11 -4.16 0.29 0.59
C HIS A 11 -3.82 -0.44 -0.71
N THR A 12 -2.55 -0.73 -0.94
CA THR A 12 -2.07 -1.41 -2.16
C THR A 12 -2.63 -2.82 -2.31
N ILE A 13 -2.84 -3.56 -1.21
CA ILE A 13 -3.51 -4.87 -1.26
C ILE A 13 -4.93 -4.75 -1.79
N THR A 14 -5.68 -3.78 -1.29
CA THR A 14 -7.04 -3.52 -1.75
C THR A 14 -7.03 -3.18 -3.24
N GLU A 15 -6.14 -2.30 -3.68
CA GLU A 15 -6.01 -1.90 -5.08
C GLU A 15 -5.75 -3.10 -6.01
N GLU A 16 -4.83 -4.00 -5.59
CA GLU A 16 -4.50 -5.20 -6.37
C GLU A 16 -5.67 -6.20 -6.43
N VAL A 17 -6.33 -6.50 -5.31
CA VAL A 17 -7.37 -7.55 -5.29
C VAL A 17 -8.68 -7.14 -5.96
N ILE A 18 -8.96 -5.83 -6.05
CA ILE A 18 -10.19 -5.32 -6.68
C ILE A 18 -9.91 -4.53 -7.97
N ASN A 19 -8.66 -4.43 -8.38
CA ASN A 19 -8.21 -3.67 -9.55
C ASN A 19 -8.77 -2.24 -9.58
N TYR A 20 -8.52 -1.50 -8.49
CA TYR A 20 -9.06 -0.15 -8.31
C TYR A 20 -8.03 0.77 -7.65
N ASP A 21 -7.75 1.91 -8.29
CA ASP A 21 -6.76 2.88 -7.84
C ASP A 21 -7.37 3.86 -6.82
N LEU A 22 -7.17 3.58 -5.53
CA LEU A 22 -7.72 4.38 -4.44
C LEU A 22 -7.14 5.79 -4.40
N ILE A 23 -5.86 5.95 -4.67
CA ILE A 23 -5.18 7.26 -4.66
C ILE A 23 -5.70 8.15 -5.78
N LYS A 24 -5.85 7.59 -6.97
CA LYS A 24 -6.43 8.30 -8.11
C LYS A 24 -7.87 8.77 -7.80
N GLU A 25 -8.67 7.91 -7.21
CA GLU A 25 -10.04 8.27 -6.81
C GLU A 25 -10.07 9.37 -5.73
N GLN A 26 -9.16 9.34 -4.76
CA GLN A 26 -9.03 10.44 -3.79
C GLN A 26 -8.72 11.77 -4.48
N ILE A 27 -7.83 11.78 -5.47
CA ILE A 27 -7.50 13.00 -6.23
C ILE A 27 -8.72 13.50 -6.99
N LYS A 28 -9.46 12.63 -7.65
CA LYS A 28 -10.69 12.98 -8.37
C LYS A 28 -11.75 13.58 -7.43
N ILE A 29 -11.98 12.93 -6.28
CA ILE A 29 -12.94 13.42 -5.28
C ILE A 29 -12.52 14.79 -4.76
N ALA A 30 -11.23 15.00 -4.50
CA ALA A 30 -10.71 16.30 -4.07
C ALA A 30 -10.88 17.38 -5.15
N SER A 31 -10.94 17.02 -6.43
CA SER A 31 -11.26 17.93 -7.55
C SER A 31 -12.75 18.17 -7.74
N GLY A 32 -13.61 17.57 -6.92
CA GLY A 32 -15.07 17.76 -6.97
C GLY A 32 -15.83 16.70 -7.76
N GLU A 33 -15.17 15.64 -8.22
CA GLU A 33 -15.84 14.54 -8.89
C GLU A 33 -16.58 13.65 -7.87
N LYS A 34 -17.67 13.05 -8.31
CA LYS A 34 -18.40 12.07 -7.51
C LYS A 34 -17.72 10.71 -7.58
N ILE A 35 -17.80 9.98 -6.48
CA ILE A 35 -17.41 8.55 -6.47
C ILE A 35 -18.25 7.81 -7.49
N SER A 36 -17.60 7.12 -8.42
CA SER A 36 -18.26 6.14 -9.27
C SER A 36 -18.44 4.85 -8.46
N GLY A 37 -19.57 4.75 -7.77
CA GLY A 37 -19.83 3.61 -6.90
C GLY A 37 -20.33 2.40 -7.66
N LYS A 38 -19.65 1.27 -7.45
CA LYS A 38 -20.18 -0.08 -7.67
C LYS A 38 -19.70 -0.95 -6.52
N ASP A 39 -20.33 -2.08 -6.35
CA ASP A 39 -19.80 -3.08 -5.43
C ASP A 39 -18.57 -3.76 -6.04
N TYR A 40 -17.50 -3.82 -5.26
CA TYR A 40 -16.26 -4.48 -5.65
C TYR A 40 -16.10 -5.77 -4.85
N PHE A 41 -15.69 -6.82 -5.53
CA PHE A 41 -15.37 -8.11 -4.92
C PHE A 41 -13.92 -8.45 -5.21
N PRO A 42 -13.20 -9.09 -4.29
CA PRO A 42 -11.83 -9.55 -4.53
C PRO A 42 -11.79 -10.51 -5.74
N GLU A 43 -11.01 -10.14 -6.74
CA GLU A 43 -10.83 -10.93 -7.97
C GLU A 43 -9.49 -11.65 -7.99
N MET A 44 -8.55 -11.19 -7.17
CA MET A 44 -7.18 -11.69 -7.11
C MET A 44 -6.74 -11.92 -5.67
N HIS A 45 -5.58 -12.53 -5.51
CA HIS A 45 -4.89 -12.68 -4.23
C HIS A 45 -3.66 -11.78 -4.22
N ALA A 46 -3.39 -11.11 -3.10
CA ALA A 46 -2.24 -10.23 -2.95
C ALA A 46 -1.56 -10.41 -1.59
N ILE A 47 -0.25 -10.27 -1.59
CA ILE A 47 0.58 -10.25 -0.38
C ILE A 47 1.43 -8.99 -0.41
N GLN A 48 1.41 -8.24 0.68
CA GLN A 48 2.23 -7.05 0.85
C GLN A 48 3.39 -7.34 1.81
N CYS A 49 4.61 -7.03 1.38
CA CYS A 49 5.78 -7.05 2.24
C CYS A 49 6.21 -5.61 2.57
N ARG A 50 6.33 -5.31 3.85
CA ARG A 50 6.92 -4.04 4.33
C ARG A 50 8.39 -4.26 4.62
N ILE A 51 9.25 -3.64 3.81
CA ILE A 51 10.69 -3.73 3.98
C ILE A 51 11.16 -2.50 4.75
N ASN A 52 11.70 -2.72 5.96
CA ASN A 52 12.14 -1.67 6.85
C ASN A 52 13.65 -1.77 7.10
N ALA A 53 14.29 -0.62 7.37
CA ALA A 53 15.66 -0.57 7.82
C ALA A 53 15.73 -0.94 9.30
N GLU A 54 16.05 -2.19 9.59
CA GLU A 54 16.14 -2.77 10.93
C GLU A 54 17.45 -3.51 11.11
N ASP A 55 18.00 -3.49 12.33
CA ASP A 55 19.22 -4.21 12.67
C ASP A 55 18.90 -5.58 13.31
N PRO A 56 19.10 -6.70 12.59
CA PRO A 56 18.80 -8.02 13.12
C PRO A 56 19.68 -8.43 14.31
N HIS A 57 20.87 -7.85 14.43
CA HIS A 57 21.78 -8.15 15.56
C HIS A 57 21.37 -7.42 16.84
N LYS A 58 20.50 -6.42 16.73
CA LYS A 58 19.97 -5.64 17.86
C LYS A 58 18.46 -5.81 18.01
N ASN A 59 17.99 -7.03 17.83
CA ASN A 59 16.57 -7.38 17.99
C ASN A 59 15.65 -6.56 17.10
N PHE A 60 16.07 -6.33 15.83
CA PHE A 60 15.28 -5.63 14.82
C PHE A 60 14.85 -4.21 15.19
N ILE A 61 15.64 -3.50 15.98
CA ILE A 61 15.38 -2.08 16.24
C ILE A 61 15.54 -1.28 14.94
N PRO A 62 14.80 -0.17 14.79
CA PRO A 62 14.99 0.72 13.63
C PRO A 62 16.44 1.17 13.47
N SER A 63 16.97 1.05 12.27
CA SER A 63 18.37 1.37 11.94
C SER A 63 18.41 2.26 10.70
N PRO A 64 18.07 3.56 10.82
CA PRO A 64 18.09 4.48 9.69
C PRO A 64 19.51 4.74 9.19
N GLY A 65 19.64 4.93 7.89
CA GLY A 65 20.94 5.16 7.27
C GLY A 65 20.83 5.43 5.77
N LYS A 66 21.98 5.61 5.12
CA LYS A 66 22.04 5.78 3.68
C LYS A 66 21.99 4.44 2.97
N ILE A 67 21.00 4.25 2.10
CA ILE A 67 20.94 3.11 1.20
C ILE A 67 21.97 3.32 0.08
N THR A 68 22.98 2.47 0.02
CA THR A 68 24.06 2.55 -0.97
C THR A 68 23.79 1.74 -2.21
N ASN A 69 22.97 0.71 -2.09
CA ASN A 69 22.52 -0.14 -3.20
C ASN A 69 21.10 -0.63 -2.95
N TYR A 70 20.27 -0.55 -3.96
CA TYR A 70 18.89 -1.00 -3.90
C TYR A 70 18.51 -1.70 -5.19
N HIS A 71 18.01 -2.92 -5.07
CA HIS A 71 17.44 -3.67 -6.17
C HIS A 71 16.07 -4.21 -5.75
N SER A 72 15.02 -3.65 -6.34
CA SER A 72 13.66 -4.13 -6.12
C SER A 72 13.36 -5.25 -7.13
N PRO A 73 12.90 -6.42 -6.68
CA PRO A 73 12.36 -7.41 -7.61
C PRO A 73 11.13 -6.83 -8.30
N GLY A 74 11.05 -7.00 -9.61
CA GLY A 74 9.91 -6.56 -10.40
C GLY A 74 9.12 -7.75 -10.95
N GLY A 75 7.91 -7.44 -11.48
CA GLY A 75 7.03 -8.43 -12.06
C GLY A 75 5.93 -8.93 -11.12
N HIS A 76 5.11 -9.81 -11.63
CA HIS A 76 4.03 -10.46 -10.89
C HIS A 76 4.46 -11.85 -10.42
N GLY A 77 4.05 -12.23 -9.19
CA GLY A 77 4.24 -13.58 -8.62
C GLY A 77 5.31 -13.72 -7.58
#